data_8ed1bf31fde60a694c6b7d6b6016a98d
#
_entry.id   8ed1bf31fde60a694c6b7d6b6016a98d
#
_cell.length_a   1.000
_cell.length_b   1.000
_cell.length_c   1.000
_cell.angle_alpha   90.00
_cell.angle_beta   90.00
_cell.angle_gamma   90.00
#
_symmetry.space_group_name_H-M   'P 1'
#
loop_
_entity.id
_entity.type
_entity.pdbx_description
1 polymer ?
#
loop_
_entity_poly.entity_id
_entity_poly.type
_entity_poly.pdbx_seq_one_letter_code
_entity_poly.pdbx_strand_id
1 'polypeptide(L)'
;MSTPKTRKDTKGNRKGAAPQEKPIPEVKHDSGLLERSKYSLDLINTWITSADSKISTSCGIVSVVVAVLVFVAENILSKIDRTIGAIEPWKTLFIITAAGSVITFILSLFFHLLALSPKFFAGKNTGDQSKNKKCNIFYEDIKDYKDAEDYISAVRKMTENQFVDDALLETYCNSKICSTNLHRFKRGLWTAFASIVLILICALCYFRMYHH
;
A
#
# COMPACT_ATOMS: atom_id res chain seq x y z
N MET A 1 11.82 70.98 15.94
CA MET A 1 13.25 70.62 15.72
C MET A 1 13.58 69.42 16.55
N SER A 2 13.59 68.25 15.95
CA SER A 2 13.89 66.99 16.64
C SER A 2 14.77 66.19 15.70
N THR A 3 15.98 65.90 16.14
CA THR A 3 17.07 65.23 15.43
C THR A 3 16.83 63.73 15.38
N PRO A 4 17.13 63.01 14.26
CA PRO A 4 17.00 61.57 14.18
C PRO A 4 18.23 60.84 14.78
N LYS A 5 17.98 59.83 15.59
CA LYS A 5 18.95 58.90 16.18
C LYS A 5 19.42 57.89 15.12
N THR A 6 20.69 57.90 14.81
CA THR A 6 21.40 56.93 13.98
C THR A 6 21.52 55.59 14.72
N ARG A 7 20.98 54.53 14.10
CA ARG A 7 21.07 53.15 14.60
C ARG A 7 22.32 52.49 14.00
N LYS A 8 23.31 52.20 14.84
CA LYS A 8 24.54 51.45 14.47
C LYS A 8 24.19 49.96 14.29
N ASP A 9 24.33 49.50 13.06
CA ASP A 9 24.26 48.07 12.74
C ASP A 9 25.56 47.37 13.15
N THR A 10 25.47 46.57 14.20
CA THR A 10 26.57 45.68 14.63
C THR A 10 26.44 44.36 13.85
N LYS A 11 27.13 44.24 12.71
CA LYS A 11 27.34 42.97 11.99
C LYS A 11 28.21 42.04 12.83
N GLY A 12 27.57 41.20 13.64
CA GLY A 12 28.23 40.07 14.31
C GLY A 12 28.57 38.96 13.32
N ASN A 13 29.82 38.86 12.99
CA ASN A 13 30.43 37.81 12.16
C ASN A 13 30.43 36.47 12.97
N ARG A 14 29.34 35.74 12.90
CA ARG A 14 29.31 34.35 13.39
C ARG A 14 29.96 33.47 12.34
N LYS A 15 31.25 33.20 12.48
CA LYS A 15 31.92 32.06 11.84
C LYS A 15 31.21 30.78 12.32
N GLY A 16 30.42 30.15 11.44
CA GLY A 16 29.82 28.88 11.68
C GLY A 16 30.89 27.82 11.92
N ALA A 17 30.99 27.33 13.13
CA ALA A 17 31.74 26.12 13.41
C ALA A 17 31.07 24.98 12.62
N ALA A 18 31.83 24.27 11.78
CA ALA A 18 31.38 23.07 11.11
C ALA A 18 30.86 22.07 12.14
N PRO A 19 29.73 21.37 11.89
CA PRO A 19 29.29 20.35 12.79
C PRO A 19 30.38 19.30 12.96
N GLN A 20 30.88 19.13 14.18
CA GLN A 20 31.77 18.00 14.50
C GLN A 20 30.97 16.73 14.29
N GLU A 21 31.32 15.97 13.26
CA GLU A 21 30.84 14.64 13.01
C GLU A 21 31.25 13.79 14.22
N LYS A 22 30.23 13.41 15.03
CA LYS A 22 30.47 12.50 16.17
C LYS A 22 31.04 11.20 15.61
N PRO A 23 32.17 10.67 16.12
CA PRO A 23 32.70 9.41 15.67
C PRO A 23 31.60 8.34 15.84
N ILE A 24 31.29 7.67 14.74
CA ILE A 24 30.37 6.53 14.74
C ILE A 24 31.02 5.50 15.67
N PRO A 25 30.33 5.04 16.74
CA PRO A 25 30.88 4.05 17.65
C PRO A 25 31.28 2.81 16.85
N GLU A 26 32.53 2.38 17.01
CA GLU A 26 33.06 1.16 16.40
C GLU A 26 32.19 -0.01 16.86
N VAL A 27 31.30 -0.49 15.98
CA VAL A 27 30.38 -1.58 16.29
C VAL A 27 31.21 -2.84 16.43
N LYS A 28 31.40 -3.30 17.67
CA LYS A 28 31.97 -4.63 17.96
C LYS A 28 31.26 -5.64 17.07
N HIS A 29 32.05 -6.43 16.35
CA HIS A 29 31.59 -7.50 15.47
C HIS A 29 30.70 -8.48 16.27
N ASP A 30 29.37 -8.26 16.20
CA ASP A 30 28.39 -9.17 16.81
C ASP A 30 28.05 -10.24 15.77
N SER A 31 28.70 -11.42 15.88
CA SER A 31 28.48 -12.55 14.99
C SER A 31 27.01 -13.00 14.91
N GLY A 32 26.20 -12.64 15.90
CA GLY A 32 24.75 -12.86 15.88
C GLY A 32 23.96 -11.84 15.06
N LEU A 33 24.54 -10.72 14.67
CA LEU A 33 23.81 -9.66 13.93
C LEU A 33 23.51 -10.08 12.50
N LEU A 34 24.44 -10.75 11.83
CA LEU A 34 24.25 -11.32 10.50
C LEU A 34 23.10 -12.35 10.47
N GLU A 35 23.09 -13.26 11.42
CA GLU A 35 22.03 -14.27 11.56
C GLU A 35 20.66 -13.61 11.80
N ARG A 36 20.62 -12.61 12.69
CA ARG A 36 19.39 -11.85 13.00
C ARG A 36 18.91 -11.05 11.80
N SER A 37 19.78 -10.44 11.02
CA SER A 37 19.40 -9.70 9.82
C SER A 37 18.83 -10.62 8.73
N LYS A 38 19.45 -11.78 8.49
CA LYS A 38 18.93 -12.81 7.57
C LYS A 38 17.57 -13.33 8.03
N TYR A 39 17.43 -13.65 9.31
CA TYR A 39 16.16 -14.11 9.89
C TYR A 39 15.05 -13.05 9.73
N SER A 40 15.37 -11.77 9.99
CA SER A 40 14.40 -10.70 9.86
C SER A 40 13.95 -10.50 8.41
N LEU A 41 14.87 -10.60 7.46
CA LEU A 41 14.57 -10.52 6.05
C LEU A 41 13.70 -11.70 5.59
N ASP A 42 14.00 -12.91 6.03
CA ASP A 42 13.24 -14.11 5.69
C ASP A 42 11.82 -14.06 6.30
N LEU A 43 11.72 -13.60 7.55
CA LEU A 43 10.44 -13.43 8.23
C LEU A 43 9.53 -12.42 7.49
N ILE A 44 10.07 -11.27 7.08
CA ILE A 44 9.25 -10.28 6.36
C ILE A 44 8.84 -10.79 4.98
N ASN A 45 9.71 -11.51 4.28
CA ASN A 45 9.38 -12.14 3.00
C ASN A 45 8.27 -13.19 3.16
N THR A 46 8.30 -13.98 4.23
CA THR A 46 7.23 -14.92 4.57
C THR A 46 5.89 -14.19 4.82
N TRP A 47 5.92 -13.06 5.52
CA TRP A 47 4.72 -12.25 5.76
C TRP A 47 4.17 -11.62 4.48
N ILE A 48 5.03 -11.14 3.58
CA ILE A 48 4.63 -10.63 2.27
C ILE A 48 3.93 -11.72 1.48
N THR A 49 4.54 -12.90 1.36
CA THR A 49 3.96 -14.04 0.64
C THR A 49 2.59 -14.45 1.21
N SER A 50 2.48 -14.48 2.55
CA SER A 50 1.20 -14.76 3.23
C SER A 50 0.15 -13.67 2.96
N ALA A 51 0.55 -12.40 2.94
CA ALA A 51 -0.35 -11.29 2.65
C ALA A 51 -0.84 -11.35 1.19
N ASP A 52 0.06 -11.57 0.24
CA ASP A 52 -0.25 -11.66 -1.19
C ASP A 52 -1.19 -12.83 -1.49
N SER A 53 -0.98 -13.98 -0.84
CA SER A 53 -1.87 -15.14 -0.93
C SER A 53 -3.29 -14.81 -0.44
N LYS A 54 -3.42 -14.13 0.70
CA LYS A 54 -4.73 -13.72 1.23
C LYS A 54 -5.43 -12.71 0.33
N ILE A 55 -4.70 -11.73 -0.20
CA ILE A 55 -5.22 -10.72 -1.13
C ILE A 55 -5.71 -11.40 -2.42
N SER A 56 -4.89 -12.29 -2.99
CA SER A 56 -5.22 -13.04 -4.21
C SER A 56 -6.46 -13.92 -4.03
N THR A 57 -6.54 -14.66 -2.93
CA THR A 57 -7.72 -15.48 -2.59
C THR A 57 -8.97 -14.62 -2.45
N SER A 58 -8.87 -13.46 -1.78
CA SER A 58 -9.99 -12.52 -1.64
C SER A 58 -10.43 -11.97 -2.99
N CYS A 59 -9.52 -11.62 -3.90
CA CYS A 59 -9.85 -11.21 -5.26
C CYS A 59 -10.61 -12.29 -6.02
N GLY A 60 -10.22 -13.57 -5.87
CA GLY A 60 -10.92 -14.71 -6.46
C GLY A 60 -12.37 -14.81 -5.96
N ILE A 61 -12.57 -14.73 -4.65
CA ILE A 61 -13.92 -14.75 -4.04
C ILE A 61 -14.77 -13.58 -4.56
N VAL A 62 -14.23 -12.38 -4.55
CA VAL A 62 -14.91 -11.18 -5.06
C VAL A 62 -15.32 -11.38 -6.52
N SER A 63 -14.47 -11.95 -7.37
CA SER A 63 -14.79 -12.22 -8.78
C SER A 63 -15.96 -13.19 -8.96
N VAL A 64 -16.04 -14.24 -8.13
CA VAL A 64 -17.19 -15.17 -8.14
C VAL A 64 -18.48 -14.46 -7.73
N VAL A 65 -18.43 -13.63 -6.69
CA VAL A 65 -19.58 -12.83 -6.25
C VAL A 65 -20.07 -11.91 -7.37
N VAL A 66 -19.18 -11.30 -8.14
CA VAL A 66 -19.53 -10.49 -9.32
C VAL A 66 -20.32 -11.30 -10.32
N ALA A 67 -19.80 -12.46 -10.72
CA ALA A 67 -20.45 -13.29 -11.72
C ALA A 67 -21.90 -13.67 -11.30
N VAL A 68 -22.08 -14.01 -10.03
CA VAL A 68 -23.41 -14.28 -9.47
C VAL A 68 -24.31 -13.04 -9.49
N LEU A 69 -23.77 -11.87 -9.14
CA LEU A 69 -24.54 -10.62 -9.13
C LEU A 69 -24.97 -10.19 -10.54
N VAL A 70 -24.10 -10.33 -11.54
CA VAL A 70 -24.44 -10.02 -12.94
C VAL A 70 -25.57 -10.95 -13.40
N PHE A 71 -25.46 -12.23 -13.15
CA PHE A 71 -26.49 -13.21 -13.48
C PHE A 71 -27.85 -12.89 -12.83
N VAL A 72 -27.84 -12.54 -11.54
CA VAL A 72 -29.06 -12.15 -10.81
C VAL A 72 -29.62 -10.83 -11.34
N ALA A 73 -28.78 -9.85 -11.64
CA ALA A 73 -29.18 -8.55 -12.17
C ALA A 73 -29.90 -8.69 -13.53
N GLU A 74 -29.37 -9.48 -14.45
CA GLU A 74 -30.01 -9.76 -15.75
C GLU A 74 -31.42 -10.34 -15.58
N ASN A 75 -31.58 -11.29 -14.66
CA ASN A 75 -32.88 -11.92 -14.38
C ASN A 75 -33.88 -10.95 -13.72
N ILE A 76 -33.42 -10.02 -12.89
CA ILE A 76 -34.27 -9.02 -12.22
C ILE A 76 -34.64 -7.92 -13.18
N LEU A 77 -33.68 -7.35 -13.95
CA LEU A 77 -33.90 -6.25 -14.90
C LEU A 77 -34.94 -6.63 -15.96
N SER A 78 -34.89 -7.85 -16.46
CA SER A 78 -35.86 -8.34 -17.46
C SER A 78 -37.31 -8.39 -16.94
N LYS A 79 -37.51 -8.42 -15.62
CA LYS A 79 -38.84 -8.47 -14.97
C LYS A 79 -39.32 -7.06 -14.53
N ILE A 80 -38.42 -6.13 -14.25
CA ILE A 80 -38.75 -4.77 -13.77
C ILE A 80 -39.48 -3.96 -14.83
N ASP A 81 -39.20 -4.18 -16.12
CA ASP A 81 -39.79 -3.43 -17.24
C ASP A 81 -41.32 -3.56 -17.33
N ARG A 82 -41.89 -4.56 -16.70
CA ARG A 82 -43.37 -4.80 -16.68
C ARG A 82 -44.12 -4.04 -15.57
N THR A 83 -43.42 -3.37 -14.66
CA THR A 83 -44.00 -2.80 -13.43
C THR A 83 -43.85 -1.26 -13.36
N ILE A 84 -43.59 -0.58 -14.49
CA ILE A 84 -43.36 0.88 -14.56
C ILE A 84 -44.70 1.63 -14.49
N GLY A 85 -45.33 1.72 -13.33
CA GLY A 85 -46.59 2.46 -13.18
C GLY A 85 -46.72 3.37 -11.97
N ALA A 86 -46.06 3.09 -10.87
CA ALA A 86 -46.18 3.91 -9.65
C ALA A 86 -44.81 4.21 -9.02
N ILE A 87 -44.62 5.44 -8.54
CA ILE A 87 -43.48 5.83 -7.72
C ILE A 87 -43.76 5.30 -6.30
N GLU A 88 -43.55 4.02 -6.10
CA GLU A 88 -43.63 3.44 -4.76
C GLU A 88 -42.31 3.67 -4.01
N PRO A 89 -42.32 3.98 -2.71
CA PRO A 89 -41.12 4.24 -1.92
C PRO A 89 -40.12 3.07 -1.97
N TRP A 90 -40.60 1.86 -2.09
CA TRP A 90 -39.79 0.64 -2.20
C TRP A 90 -39.01 0.56 -3.52
N LYS A 91 -39.56 1.05 -4.61
CA LYS A 91 -38.91 1.10 -5.93
C LYS A 91 -37.74 2.09 -5.93
N THR A 92 -37.95 3.27 -5.35
CA THR A 92 -36.88 4.27 -5.18
C THR A 92 -35.77 3.74 -4.30
N LEU A 93 -36.09 3.10 -3.17
CA LEU A 93 -35.12 2.51 -2.27
C LEU A 93 -34.33 1.38 -2.95
N PHE A 94 -34.98 0.53 -3.74
CA PHE A 94 -34.36 -0.52 -4.55
C PHE A 94 -33.32 0.07 -5.51
N ILE A 95 -33.65 1.11 -6.27
CA ILE A 95 -32.75 1.73 -7.24
C ILE A 95 -31.52 2.36 -6.53
N ILE A 96 -31.76 3.06 -5.41
CA ILE A 96 -30.67 3.70 -4.63
C ILE A 96 -29.72 2.62 -4.06
N THR A 97 -30.26 1.54 -3.47
CA THR A 97 -29.45 0.49 -2.89
C THR A 97 -28.70 -0.33 -3.95
N ALA A 98 -29.33 -0.56 -5.11
CA ALA A 98 -28.70 -1.22 -6.25
C ALA A 98 -27.53 -0.38 -6.78
N ALA A 99 -27.74 0.90 -7.05
CA ALA A 99 -26.68 1.81 -7.50
C ALA A 99 -25.56 1.93 -6.46
N GLY A 100 -25.90 2.08 -5.18
CA GLY A 100 -24.94 2.11 -4.07
C GLY A 100 -24.11 0.83 -3.96
N SER A 101 -24.72 -0.35 -4.17
CA SER A 101 -24.01 -1.63 -4.15
C SER A 101 -22.98 -1.74 -5.28
N VAL A 102 -23.35 -1.30 -6.49
CA VAL A 102 -22.41 -1.29 -7.63
C VAL A 102 -21.23 -0.36 -7.39
N ILE A 103 -21.49 0.85 -6.89
CA ILE A 103 -20.43 1.83 -6.60
C ILE A 103 -19.46 1.29 -5.51
N THR A 104 -19.99 0.79 -4.41
CA THR A 104 -19.17 0.24 -3.31
C THR A 104 -18.41 -1.00 -3.76
N PHE A 105 -18.97 -1.78 -4.65
CA PHE A 105 -18.32 -2.94 -5.24
C PHE A 105 -17.14 -2.55 -6.15
N ILE A 106 -17.33 -1.60 -7.07
CA ILE A 106 -16.24 -1.07 -7.92
C ILE A 106 -15.11 -0.51 -7.06
N LEU A 107 -15.47 0.21 -5.99
CA LEU A 107 -14.50 0.75 -5.04
C LEU A 107 -13.72 -0.37 -4.32
N SER A 108 -14.39 -1.46 -3.97
CA SER A 108 -13.76 -2.65 -3.39
C SER A 108 -12.73 -3.27 -4.34
N LEU A 109 -13.10 -3.51 -5.60
CA LEU A 109 -12.18 -4.00 -6.62
C LEU A 109 -10.96 -3.09 -6.79
N PHE A 110 -11.19 -1.80 -6.84
CA PHE A 110 -10.12 -0.81 -6.95
C PHE A 110 -9.12 -0.92 -5.79
N PHE A 111 -9.58 -1.04 -4.54
CA PHE A 111 -8.68 -1.21 -3.40
C PHE A 111 -7.96 -2.55 -3.41
N HIS A 112 -8.59 -3.64 -3.86
CA HIS A 112 -7.94 -4.94 -4.01
C HIS A 112 -6.84 -4.89 -5.08
N LEU A 113 -7.10 -4.29 -6.24
CA LEU A 113 -6.10 -4.10 -7.29
C LEU A 113 -4.94 -3.21 -6.83
N LEU A 114 -5.24 -2.13 -6.08
CA LEU A 114 -4.20 -1.30 -5.48
C LEU A 114 -3.36 -2.04 -4.42
N ALA A 115 -3.94 -3.02 -3.73
CA ALA A 115 -3.23 -3.84 -2.75
C ALA A 115 -2.30 -4.87 -3.42
N LEU A 116 -2.67 -5.37 -4.61
CA LEU A 116 -1.84 -6.27 -5.43
C LEU A 116 -0.79 -5.53 -6.25
N SER A 117 -0.96 -4.22 -6.46
CA SER A 117 -0.04 -3.45 -7.29
C SER A 117 1.34 -3.38 -6.62
N PRO A 118 2.40 -3.89 -7.26
CA PRO A 118 3.74 -3.82 -6.73
C PRO A 118 4.17 -2.35 -6.63
N LYS A 119 4.63 -1.95 -5.45
CA LYS A 119 5.18 -0.61 -5.26
C LYS A 119 6.68 -0.63 -5.49
N PHE A 120 7.08 -0.34 -6.71
CA PHE A 120 8.48 -0.21 -7.11
C PHE A 120 9.21 1.02 -6.53
N PHE A 121 8.57 1.83 -5.69
CA PHE A 121 9.09 3.14 -5.27
C PHE A 121 9.44 3.27 -3.79
N ALA A 122 9.65 2.17 -3.08
CA ALA A 122 9.97 2.26 -1.65
C ALA A 122 11.31 2.98 -1.40
N GLY A 123 12.30 2.86 -2.30
CA GLY A 123 13.61 3.48 -2.15
C GLY A 123 13.65 4.99 -2.43
N LYS A 124 12.73 5.55 -3.23
CA LYS A 124 12.74 6.99 -3.59
C LYS A 124 12.05 7.91 -2.59
N ASN A 125 11.22 7.36 -1.68
CA ASN A 125 10.39 8.16 -0.75
C ASN A 125 10.77 8.00 0.73
N THR A 126 11.81 7.27 1.06
CA THR A 126 12.39 7.29 2.42
C THR A 126 13.26 8.53 2.51
N GLY A 127 12.74 9.56 3.20
CA GLY A 127 13.34 10.87 3.29
C GLY A 127 14.84 10.87 3.53
N ASP A 128 15.49 11.59 2.68
CA ASP A 128 16.66 12.45 2.84
C ASP A 128 18.07 11.91 3.03
N GLN A 129 18.33 10.65 3.37
CA GLN A 129 19.75 10.24 3.53
C GLN A 129 20.17 8.98 2.78
N SER A 130 19.25 8.20 2.23
CA SER A 130 19.56 6.95 1.50
C SER A 130 19.57 7.08 -0.02
N LYS A 131 19.45 8.29 -0.56
CA LYS A 131 19.27 8.53 -2.01
C LYS A 131 20.45 8.11 -2.90
N ASN A 132 21.63 7.83 -2.32
CA ASN A 132 22.85 7.55 -3.07
C ASN A 132 23.50 6.19 -2.76
N LYS A 133 22.94 5.37 -1.85
CA LYS A 133 23.51 4.06 -1.55
C LYS A 133 22.71 3.00 -2.27
N LYS A 134 23.32 2.36 -3.30
CA LYS A 134 22.76 1.16 -3.93
C LYS A 134 22.69 0.03 -2.90
N CYS A 135 21.55 -0.63 -2.80
CA CYS A 135 21.38 -1.84 -2.01
C CYS A 135 21.65 -3.07 -2.90
N ASN A 136 22.68 -3.85 -2.56
CA ASN A 136 23.10 -4.97 -3.40
C ASN A 136 22.18 -6.21 -3.26
N ILE A 137 21.16 -6.13 -2.42
CA ILE A 137 20.18 -7.21 -2.17
C ILE A 137 18.84 -6.87 -2.84
N PHE A 138 18.54 -5.58 -3.04
CA PHE A 138 17.26 -5.14 -3.58
C PHE A 138 17.23 -5.29 -5.12
N TYR A 139 16.25 -6.01 -5.64
CA TYR A 139 16.17 -6.36 -7.06
C TYR A 139 16.13 -5.13 -8.00
N GLU A 140 15.52 -4.01 -7.57
CA GLU A 140 15.48 -2.77 -8.35
C GLU A 140 16.86 -2.13 -8.51
N ASP A 141 17.72 -2.21 -7.48
CA ASP A 141 19.08 -1.71 -7.55
C ASP A 141 19.99 -2.70 -8.29
N ILE A 142 19.70 -4.00 -8.21
CA ILE A 142 20.44 -5.05 -8.94
C ILE A 142 20.29 -4.87 -10.46
N LYS A 143 19.11 -4.52 -10.96
CA LYS A 143 18.90 -4.29 -12.40
C LYS A 143 19.69 -3.11 -12.96
N ASP A 144 20.12 -2.17 -12.11
CA ASP A 144 20.87 -0.98 -12.49
C ASP A 144 22.40 -1.25 -12.61
N TYR A 145 22.85 -2.50 -12.43
CA TYR A 145 24.20 -2.92 -12.78
C TYR A 145 24.33 -3.11 -14.28
N LYS A 146 25.52 -2.81 -14.81
CA LYS A 146 25.80 -2.86 -16.24
C LYS A 146 25.67 -4.27 -16.82
N ASP A 147 26.18 -5.24 -16.05
CA ASP A 147 26.17 -6.67 -16.39
C ASP A 147 26.29 -7.52 -15.13
N ALA A 148 26.21 -8.86 -15.28
CA ALA A 148 26.30 -9.80 -14.17
C ALA A 148 27.67 -9.79 -13.50
N GLU A 149 28.76 -9.54 -14.25
CA GLU A 149 30.14 -9.52 -13.74
C GLU A 149 30.34 -8.32 -12.82
N ASP A 150 29.82 -7.16 -13.21
CA ASP A 150 29.85 -5.94 -12.39
C ASP A 150 29.12 -6.15 -11.06
N TYR A 151 27.92 -6.75 -11.09
CA TYR A 151 27.17 -7.12 -9.88
C TYR A 151 27.94 -8.11 -8.98
N ILE A 152 28.45 -9.21 -9.57
CA ILE A 152 29.21 -10.23 -8.82
C ILE A 152 30.45 -9.61 -8.19
N SER A 153 31.16 -8.73 -8.90
CA SER A 153 32.31 -8.01 -8.39
C SER A 153 31.96 -7.11 -7.20
N ALA A 154 30.81 -6.41 -7.27
CA ALA A 154 30.32 -5.57 -6.18
C ALA A 154 30.00 -6.42 -4.92
N VAL A 155 29.28 -7.53 -5.10
CA VAL A 155 28.92 -8.44 -4.01
C VAL A 155 30.15 -9.07 -3.36
N ARG A 156 31.17 -9.47 -4.16
CA ARG A 156 32.43 -10.05 -3.61
C ARG A 156 33.26 -9.05 -2.80
N LYS A 157 33.14 -7.76 -3.08
CA LYS A 157 33.83 -6.69 -2.35
C LYS A 157 33.07 -6.23 -1.12
N MET A 158 31.84 -6.69 -0.94
CA MET A 158 30.99 -6.30 0.17
C MET A 158 31.50 -6.88 1.49
N THR A 159 31.57 -6.04 2.51
CA THR A 159 31.87 -6.48 3.87
C THR A 159 30.61 -7.06 4.53
N GLU A 160 30.80 -7.88 5.57
CA GLU A 160 29.68 -8.45 6.34
C GLU A 160 28.76 -7.35 6.92
N ASN A 161 29.34 -6.26 7.44
CA ASN A 161 28.55 -5.14 7.96
C ASN A 161 27.72 -4.45 6.87
N GLN A 162 28.27 -4.31 5.67
CA GLN A 162 27.50 -3.75 4.53
C GLN A 162 26.34 -4.65 4.13
N PHE A 163 26.55 -5.98 4.16
CA PHE A 163 25.47 -6.94 3.90
C PHE A 163 24.37 -6.84 4.96
N VAL A 164 24.76 -6.75 6.24
CA VAL A 164 23.80 -6.57 7.35
C VAL A 164 22.99 -5.29 7.20
N ASP A 165 23.64 -4.18 6.88
CA ASP A 165 22.98 -2.89 6.66
C ASP A 165 21.99 -2.98 5.50
N ASP A 166 22.40 -3.59 4.38
CA ASP A 166 21.55 -3.77 3.20
C ASP A 166 20.35 -4.69 3.51
N ALA A 167 20.55 -5.79 4.26
CA ALA A 167 19.48 -6.69 4.67
C ALA A 167 18.46 -6.03 5.63
N LEU A 168 18.94 -5.21 6.56
CA LEU A 168 18.07 -4.47 7.48
C LEU A 168 17.30 -3.36 6.74
N LEU A 169 17.94 -2.69 5.79
CA LEU A 169 17.29 -1.68 4.94
C LEU A 169 16.18 -2.32 4.09
N GLU A 170 16.47 -3.45 3.45
CA GLU A 170 15.50 -4.22 2.67
C GLU A 170 14.32 -4.67 3.55
N THR A 171 14.59 -5.21 4.74
CA THR A 171 13.56 -5.59 5.71
C THR A 171 12.65 -4.41 6.07
N TYR A 172 13.22 -3.23 6.30
CA TYR A 172 12.46 -2.02 6.60
C TYR A 172 11.59 -1.56 5.42
N CYS A 173 12.15 -1.54 4.21
CA CYS A 173 11.42 -1.17 2.99
C CYS A 173 10.26 -2.13 2.72
N ASN A 174 10.52 -3.44 2.81
CA ASN A 174 9.52 -4.48 2.62
C ASN A 174 8.41 -4.44 3.68
N SER A 175 8.74 -4.14 4.94
CA SER A 175 7.76 -3.92 6.01
C SER A 175 6.80 -2.77 5.69
N LYS A 176 7.31 -1.65 5.19
CA LYS A 176 6.48 -0.51 4.78
C LYS A 176 5.56 -0.83 3.62
N ILE A 177 6.07 -1.55 2.61
CA ILE A 177 5.27 -2.00 1.46
C ILE A 177 4.16 -2.92 1.94
N CYS A 178 4.50 -3.95 2.72
CA CYS A 178 3.55 -4.92 3.27
C CYS A 178 2.46 -4.22 4.10
N SER A 179 2.83 -3.35 5.03
CA SER A 179 1.88 -2.58 5.84
C SER A 179 0.91 -1.74 5.00
N THR A 180 1.42 -1.08 3.95
CA THR A 180 0.58 -0.26 3.07
C THR A 180 -0.39 -1.11 2.26
N ASN A 181 0.06 -2.26 1.74
CA ASN A 181 -0.78 -3.18 0.98
C ASN A 181 -1.86 -3.80 1.85
N LEU A 182 -1.53 -4.22 3.07
CA LEU A 182 -2.51 -4.71 4.05
C LEU A 182 -3.54 -3.65 4.43
N HIS A 183 -3.13 -2.38 4.56
CA HIS A 183 -4.07 -1.29 4.86
C HIS A 183 -5.06 -1.04 3.72
N ARG A 184 -4.61 -1.10 2.46
CA ARG A 184 -5.47 -1.03 1.26
C ARG A 184 -6.39 -2.22 1.16
N PHE A 185 -5.86 -3.42 1.40
CA PHE A 185 -6.64 -4.64 1.44
C PHE A 185 -7.77 -4.57 2.47
N LYS A 186 -7.46 -4.10 3.70
CA LYS A 186 -8.47 -3.90 4.75
C LYS A 186 -9.58 -2.95 4.31
N ARG A 187 -9.24 -1.84 3.62
CA ARG A 187 -10.25 -0.93 3.04
C ARG A 187 -11.09 -1.63 1.98
N GLY A 188 -10.47 -2.44 1.11
CA GLY A 188 -11.17 -3.26 0.13
C GLY A 188 -12.17 -4.23 0.76
N LEU A 189 -11.79 -4.89 1.85
CA LEU A 189 -12.69 -5.78 2.60
C LEU A 189 -13.89 -5.04 3.21
N TRP A 190 -13.67 -3.86 3.80
CA TRP A 190 -14.78 -3.07 4.36
C TRP A 190 -15.75 -2.58 3.30
N THR A 191 -15.26 -2.15 2.14
CA THR A 191 -16.11 -1.75 1.00
C THR A 191 -16.85 -2.95 0.40
N ALA A 192 -16.23 -4.13 0.33
CA ALA A 192 -16.89 -5.37 -0.08
C ALA A 192 -18.02 -5.73 0.89
N PHE A 193 -17.77 -5.66 2.19
CA PHE A 193 -18.78 -5.92 3.21
C PHE A 193 -19.98 -4.96 3.10
N ALA A 194 -19.70 -3.65 2.92
CA ALA A 194 -20.77 -2.67 2.70
C ALA A 194 -21.60 -2.97 1.43
N SER A 195 -20.95 -3.41 0.35
CA SER A 195 -21.64 -3.84 -0.87
C SER A 195 -22.59 -5.03 -0.60
N ILE A 196 -22.12 -6.03 0.13
CA ILE A 196 -22.96 -7.22 0.49
C ILE A 196 -24.20 -6.79 1.30
N VAL A 197 -24.03 -5.89 2.26
CA VAL A 197 -25.15 -5.37 3.06
C VAL A 197 -26.16 -4.63 2.17
N LEU A 198 -25.69 -3.79 1.24
CA LEU A 198 -26.58 -3.10 0.29
C LEU A 198 -27.32 -4.06 -0.63
N ILE A 199 -26.67 -5.16 -1.08
CA ILE A 199 -27.29 -6.20 -1.88
C ILE A 199 -28.40 -6.90 -1.11
N LEU A 200 -28.17 -7.21 0.17
CA LEU A 200 -29.21 -7.82 1.01
C LEU A 200 -30.42 -6.90 1.19
N ILE A 201 -30.19 -5.60 1.40
CA ILE A 201 -31.28 -4.61 1.47
C ILE A 201 -32.01 -4.52 0.12
N CYS A 202 -31.28 -4.53 -0.99
CA CYS A 202 -31.84 -4.52 -2.34
C CYS A 202 -32.74 -5.77 -2.57
N ALA A 203 -32.28 -6.95 -2.15
CA ALA A 203 -33.07 -8.18 -2.24
C ALA A 203 -34.34 -8.13 -1.37
N LEU A 204 -34.30 -7.57 -0.17
CA LEU A 204 -35.47 -7.35 0.67
C LEU A 204 -36.47 -6.39 0.04
N CYS A 205 -36.01 -5.29 -0.57
CA CYS A 205 -36.87 -4.36 -1.29
C CYS A 205 -37.56 -5.04 -2.49
N TYR A 206 -36.79 -5.83 -3.25
CA TYR A 206 -37.33 -6.61 -4.36
C TYR A 206 -38.42 -7.60 -3.91
N PHE A 207 -38.16 -8.36 -2.84
CA PHE A 207 -39.12 -9.30 -2.29
C PHE A 207 -40.41 -8.61 -1.83
N ARG A 208 -40.29 -7.43 -1.20
CA ARG A 208 -41.44 -6.63 -0.75
C ARG A 208 -42.28 -6.12 -1.91
N MET A 209 -41.63 -5.71 -3.01
CA MET A 209 -42.32 -5.26 -4.24
C MET A 209 -43.05 -6.38 -4.98
N TYR A 210 -42.55 -7.62 -4.86
CA TYR A 210 -43.11 -8.76 -5.58
C TYR A 210 -44.31 -9.40 -4.83
N HIS A 211 -44.37 -9.26 -3.49
CA HIS A 211 -45.41 -9.87 -2.64
C HIS A 211 -46.56 -8.90 -2.25
N HIS A 212 -46.51 -7.66 -2.71
CA HIS A 212 -47.60 -6.68 -2.65
C HIS A 212 -48.12 -6.37 -4.03
#